data_6231bb8e028be8c577901ee627207cd4
#
_entry.id   6231bb8e028be8c577901ee627207cd4
#
_cell.length_a   1.000
_cell.length_b   1.000
_cell.length_c   1.000
_cell.angle_alpha   90.00
_cell.angle_beta   90.00
_cell.angle_gamma   90.00
#
_symmetry.space_group_name_H-M   'P 1'
#
loop_
_entity.id
_entity.type
_entity.pdbx_description
1 polymer ?
#
loop_
_entity_poly.entity_id
_entity_poly.type
_entity_poly.pdbx_seq_one_letter_code
_entity_poly.pdbx_strand_id
1 'polypeptide(L)'
;MKKKKPIIITTAVIILCIITLILGIKVVQKKKEVQTKQELIQSQQELINYIKNDGMNVENKDIYTARIEKVTTQEELDPIRQEYEKEAEVLREAIEADKAELIEQIGERGYIGEEEVSKYTTELKEIRTNEEYEKKKVEIEEAERQKEVEVKEEVKENLPKFSNIDNEKYYDMIDDATSKEEVMEVIKKQKEEYVNDINQKLESRTESSGGVREIGSVTSGGSSSGGSSSTSESSSSNSDYEHLQAHEGSGIDWSKYNTGDGGFNFR
;
A
#
# COMPACT_ATOMS: atom_id res chain seq x y z
N MET A 1 13.12 103.49 28.91
CA MET A 1 12.29 102.48 28.26
C MET A 1 13.15 101.61 27.26
N LYS A 2 14.16 100.82 27.71
CA LYS A 2 15.00 100.05 26.80
C LYS A 2 15.34 98.58 27.21
N LYS A 3 14.59 97.92 28.11
CA LYS A 3 14.90 96.58 28.57
C LYS A 3 13.91 95.46 28.15
N LYS A 4 12.84 95.78 27.38
CA LYS A 4 11.86 94.74 27.00
C LYS A 4 12.18 93.99 25.71
N LYS A 5 13.04 94.45 24.83
CA LYS A 5 13.37 93.80 23.55
C LYS A 5 14.08 92.44 23.70
N PRO A 6 15.00 92.17 24.62
CA PRO A 6 15.69 90.87 24.72
C PRO A 6 14.77 89.75 25.19
N ILE A 7 13.78 90.06 26.04
CA ILE A 7 12.85 89.03 26.57
C ILE A 7 11.92 88.53 25.45
N ILE A 8 11.47 89.41 24.54
CA ILE A 8 10.57 89.02 23.44
C ILE A 8 11.31 88.11 22.42
N ILE A 9 12.59 88.37 22.18
CA ILE A 9 13.38 87.56 21.25
C ILE A 9 13.65 86.15 21.84
N THR A 10 13.97 86.07 23.12
CA THR A 10 14.20 84.77 23.78
C THR A 10 12.92 83.93 23.86
N THR A 11 11.77 84.51 24.14
CA THR A 11 10.48 83.79 24.11
C THR A 11 10.10 83.33 22.71
N ALA A 12 10.36 84.11 21.67
CA ALA A 12 10.12 83.72 20.27
C ALA A 12 11.00 82.53 19.82
N VAL A 13 12.28 82.53 20.23
CA VAL A 13 13.21 81.42 19.94
C VAL A 13 12.75 80.12 20.67
N ILE A 14 12.35 80.22 21.90
CA ILE A 14 11.85 79.05 22.65
C ILE A 14 10.61 78.47 21.99
N ILE A 15 9.66 79.30 21.58
CA ILE A 15 8.45 78.87 20.89
C ILE A 15 8.81 78.18 19.55
N LEU A 16 9.75 78.76 18.80
CA LEU A 16 10.20 78.15 17.54
C LEU A 16 10.85 76.78 17.77
N CYS A 17 11.68 76.63 18.79
CA CYS A 17 12.28 75.33 19.17
C CYS A 17 11.22 74.33 19.58
N ILE A 18 10.20 74.69 20.32
CA ILE A 18 9.09 73.82 20.69
C ILE A 18 8.31 73.36 19.46
N ILE A 19 8.00 74.27 18.53
CA ILE A 19 7.32 73.96 17.27
C ILE A 19 8.14 72.98 16.42
N THR A 20 9.44 73.22 16.29
CA THR A 20 10.34 72.30 15.52
C THR A 20 10.43 70.92 16.17
N LEU A 21 10.48 70.82 17.49
CA LEU A 21 10.45 69.57 18.23
C LEU A 21 9.13 68.82 17.99
N ILE A 22 7.99 69.50 18.11
CA ILE A 22 6.65 68.89 17.87
C ILE A 22 6.52 68.40 16.42
N LEU A 23 6.98 69.17 15.44
CA LEU A 23 6.99 68.75 14.04
C LEU A 23 7.90 67.59 13.81
N GLY A 24 9.11 67.55 14.43
CA GLY A 24 10.02 66.43 14.37
C GLY A 24 9.43 65.13 14.94
N ILE A 25 8.78 65.22 16.08
CA ILE A 25 8.06 64.07 16.71
C ILE A 25 6.96 63.56 15.79
N LYS A 26 6.15 64.45 15.19
CA LYS A 26 5.07 64.02 14.27
C LYS A 26 5.63 63.36 13.01
N VAL A 27 6.73 63.84 12.46
CA VAL A 27 7.37 63.20 11.27
C VAL A 27 7.92 61.82 11.63
N VAL A 28 8.57 61.65 12.79
CA VAL A 28 9.04 60.34 13.24
C VAL A 28 7.87 59.38 13.52
N GLN A 29 6.81 59.83 14.15
CA GLN A 29 5.59 59.03 14.38
C GLN A 29 4.98 58.59 13.06
N LYS A 30 4.79 59.50 12.09
CA LYS A 30 4.26 59.18 10.77
C LYS A 30 5.13 58.19 10.00
N LYS A 31 6.47 58.28 10.08
CA LYS A 31 7.41 57.29 9.50
C LYS A 31 7.22 55.92 10.14
N LYS A 32 7.11 55.82 11.47
CA LYS A 32 6.85 54.58 12.17
C LYS A 32 5.53 53.97 11.75
N GLU A 33 4.45 54.75 11.70
CA GLU A 33 3.12 54.27 11.25
C GLU A 33 3.14 53.72 9.84
N VAL A 34 3.86 54.40 8.92
CA VAL A 34 4.00 53.90 7.52
C VAL A 34 4.80 52.61 7.50
N GLN A 35 5.91 52.53 8.25
CA GLN A 35 6.73 51.33 8.32
C GLN A 35 5.94 50.14 8.91
N THR A 36 5.26 50.36 10.02
CA THR A 36 4.41 49.30 10.64
C THR A 36 3.30 48.80 9.69
N LYS A 37 2.68 49.70 8.92
CA LYS A 37 1.71 49.31 7.89
C LYS A 37 2.33 48.50 6.76
N GLN A 38 3.53 48.85 6.31
CA GLN A 38 4.24 48.08 5.28
C GLN A 38 4.63 46.68 5.77
N GLU A 39 5.11 46.59 7.02
CA GLU A 39 5.44 45.30 7.66
C GLU A 39 4.19 44.42 7.80
N LEU A 40 3.05 44.98 8.19
CA LEU A 40 1.78 44.25 8.26
C LEU A 40 1.34 43.71 6.87
N ILE A 41 1.36 44.58 5.84
CA ILE A 41 0.98 44.18 4.48
C ILE A 41 1.90 43.04 3.98
N GLN A 42 3.19 43.14 4.25
CA GLN A 42 4.14 42.09 3.88
C GLN A 42 3.83 40.77 4.58
N SER A 43 3.58 40.80 5.90
CA SER A 43 3.23 39.63 6.69
C SER A 43 1.91 39.00 6.27
N GLN A 44 0.89 39.81 5.92
CA GLN A 44 -0.36 39.35 5.33
C GLN A 44 -0.11 38.59 4.02
N GLN A 45 0.68 39.18 3.11
CA GLN A 45 0.99 38.59 1.82
C GLN A 45 1.78 37.28 1.96
N GLU A 46 2.74 37.22 2.86
CA GLU A 46 3.50 36.01 3.16
C GLU A 46 2.60 34.88 3.69
N LEU A 47 1.69 35.20 4.62
CA LEU A 47 0.77 34.23 5.18
C LEU A 47 -0.27 33.75 4.14
N ILE A 48 -0.81 34.65 3.30
CA ILE A 48 -1.69 34.28 2.19
C ILE A 48 -0.98 33.36 1.21
N ASN A 49 0.27 33.68 0.83
CA ASN A 49 1.05 32.85 -0.07
C ASN A 49 1.35 31.47 0.54
N TYR A 50 1.67 31.44 1.83
CA TYR A 50 1.88 30.20 2.57
C TYR A 50 0.61 29.31 2.50
N ILE A 51 -0.55 29.84 2.86
CA ILE A 51 -1.82 29.09 2.84
C ILE A 51 -2.19 28.59 1.44
N LYS A 52 -1.97 29.42 0.40
CA LYS A 52 -2.28 29.04 -0.97
C LYS A 52 -1.39 27.92 -1.50
N ASN A 53 -0.13 27.89 -1.06
CA ASN A 53 0.89 26.98 -1.58
C ASN A 53 1.14 25.75 -0.67
N ASP A 54 0.44 25.65 0.45
CA ASP A 54 0.66 24.55 1.41
C ASP A 54 0.33 23.14 0.87
N GLY A 55 -0.43 23.03 -0.22
CA GLY A 55 -0.78 21.73 -0.83
C GLY A 55 -1.75 20.87 -0.02
N MET A 56 -2.10 21.29 1.21
CA MET A 56 -3.15 20.63 1.99
C MET A 56 -4.54 21.06 1.52
N ASN A 57 -5.48 20.11 1.50
CA ASN A 57 -6.88 20.40 1.15
C ASN A 57 -7.67 20.92 2.35
N VAL A 58 -7.11 21.90 3.07
CA VAL A 58 -7.83 22.58 4.13
C VAL A 58 -9.08 23.21 3.54
N GLU A 59 -10.24 22.87 4.10
CA GLU A 59 -11.49 23.52 3.70
C GLU A 59 -11.41 25.02 4.01
N ASN A 60 -12.01 25.81 3.14
CA ASN A 60 -12.12 27.25 3.39
C ASN A 60 -10.80 28.06 3.36
N LYS A 61 -9.78 27.67 2.62
CA LYS A 61 -8.58 28.51 2.40
C LYS A 61 -8.93 29.95 2.02
N ASP A 62 -9.99 30.13 1.25
CA ASP A 62 -10.50 31.46 0.86
C ASP A 62 -11.04 32.25 2.06
N ILE A 63 -11.62 31.57 3.07
CA ILE A 63 -12.05 32.23 4.30
C ILE A 63 -10.86 32.71 5.10
N TYR A 64 -9.80 31.91 5.21
CA TYR A 64 -8.56 32.30 5.86
C TYR A 64 -7.93 33.50 5.17
N THR A 65 -7.82 33.49 3.84
CA THR A 65 -7.27 34.61 3.07
C THR A 65 -8.09 35.87 3.23
N ALA A 66 -9.42 35.77 3.21
CA ALA A 66 -10.32 36.93 3.43
C ALA A 66 -10.25 37.46 4.89
N ARG A 67 -9.98 36.61 5.87
CA ARG A 67 -9.75 37.05 7.26
C ARG A 67 -8.42 37.78 7.38
N ILE A 68 -7.34 37.27 6.77
CA ILE A 68 -6.01 37.88 6.77
C ILE A 68 -6.05 39.28 6.14
N GLU A 69 -6.75 39.46 5.03
CA GLU A 69 -6.90 40.77 4.34
C GLU A 69 -7.60 41.84 5.22
N LYS A 70 -8.39 41.42 6.17
CA LYS A 70 -9.13 42.32 7.08
C LYS A 70 -8.36 42.66 8.36
N VAL A 71 -7.27 42.01 8.62
CA VAL A 71 -6.43 42.23 9.81
C VAL A 71 -5.84 43.63 9.77
N THR A 72 -5.84 44.28 10.94
CA THR A 72 -5.36 45.68 11.10
C THR A 72 -4.10 45.77 11.93
N THR A 73 -3.75 44.72 12.65
CA THR A 73 -2.55 44.65 13.49
C THR A 73 -1.82 43.32 13.32
N GLN A 74 -0.51 43.32 13.62
CA GLN A 74 0.34 42.11 13.49
C GLN A 74 -0.14 41.00 14.45
N GLU A 75 -0.59 41.37 15.65
CA GLU A 75 -1.05 40.42 16.67
C GLU A 75 -2.32 39.63 16.25
N GLU A 76 -3.11 40.17 15.32
CA GLU A 76 -4.32 39.50 14.81
C GLU A 76 -3.97 38.39 13.77
N LEU A 77 -2.77 38.38 13.19
CA LEU A 77 -2.34 37.36 12.23
C LEU A 77 -2.01 36.02 12.89
N ASP A 78 -1.40 36.06 14.08
CA ASP A 78 -0.92 34.85 14.76
C ASP A 78 -2.04 33.85 15.10
N PRO A 79 -3.21 34.27 15.62
CA PRO A 79 -4.33 33.37 15.83
C PRO A 79 -4.83 32.70 14.53
N ILE A 80 -4.87 33.45 13.44
CA ILE A 80 -5.33 32.92 12.14
C ILE A 80 -4.33 31.89 11.62
N ARG A 81 -3.03 32.17 11.73
CA ARG A 81 -1.96 31.22 11.39
C ARG A 81 -2.08 29.93 12.21
N GLN A 82 -2.24 30.04 13.52
CA GLN A 82 -2.34 28.90 14.43
C GLN A 82 -3.58 28.03 14.13
N GLU A 83 -4.71 28.67 13.82
CA GLU A 83 -5.94 27.97 13.45
C GLU A 83 -5.75 27.19 12.15
N TYR A 84 -5.17 27.81 11.12
CA TYR A 84 -4.86 27.15 9.86
C TYR A 84 -3.89 26.00 10.04
N GLU A 85 -2.77 26.21 10.77
CA GLU A 85 -1.76 25.18 11.03
C GLU A 85 -2.34 23.96 11.73
N LYS A 86 -3.26 24.19 12.67
CA LYS A 86 -3.92 23.09 13.37
C LYS A 86 -4.78 22.24 12.43
N GLU A 87 -5.50 22.86 11.51
CA GLU A 87 -6.29 22.12 10.51
C GLU A 87 -5.38 21.39 9.51
N ALA A 88 -4.33 22.07 9.05
CA ALA A 88 -3.34 21.48 8.15
C ALA A 88 -2.61 20.29 8.78
N GLU A 89 -2.30 20.37 10.08
CA GLU A 89 -1.63 19.26 10.79
C GLU A 89 -2.52 18.02 10.91
N VAL A 90 -3.81 18.19 11.21
CA VAL A 90 -4.76 17.08 11.23
C VAL A 90 -4.83 16.38 9.88
N LEU A 91 -4.79 17.13 8.78
CA LEU A 91 -4.77 16.57 7.44
C LEU A 91 -3.44 15.86 7.11
N ARG A 92 -2.31 16.39 7.58
CA ARG A 92 -1.00 15.72 7.44
C ARG A 92 -0.97 14.39 8.18
N GLU A 93 -1.48 14.38 9.43
CA GLU A 93 -1.57 13.14 10.21
C GLU A 93 -2.50 12.12 9.54
N ALA A 94 -3.63 12.54 8.97
CA ALA A 94 -4.53 11.67 8.23
C ALA A 94 -3.85 11.08 6.98
N ILE A 95 -3.14 11.89 6.20
CA ILE A 95 -2.39 11.40 5.02
C ILE A 95 -1.31 10.40 5.43
N GLU A 96 -0.59 10.61 6.54
CA GLU A 96 0.42 9.66 7.02
C GLU A 96 -0.21 8.32 7.46
N ALA A 97 -1.40 8.37 8.08
CA ALA A 97 -2.16 7.17 8.42
C ALA A 97 -2.64 6.42 7.16
N ASP A 98 -3.21 7.14 6.19
CA ASP A 98 -3.66 6.56 4.91
C ASP A 98 -2.51 5.94 4.11
N LYS A 99 -1.31 6.54 4.12
CA LYS A 99 -0.11 5.97 3.51
C LYS A 99 0.30 4.65 4.16
N ALA A 100 0.27 4.61 5.51
CA ALA A 100 0.62 3.40 6.25
C ALA A 100 -0.38 2.28 5.96
N GLU A 101 -1.67 2.59 5.95
CA GLU A 101 -2.74 1.65 5.62
C GLU A 101 -2.60 1.11 4.19
N LEU A 102 -2.34 1.99 3.21
CA LEU A 102 -2.13 1.57 1.82
C LEU A 102 -0.95 0.59 1.68
N ILE A 103 0.18 0.88 2.35
CA ILE A 103 1.35 0.00 2.34
C ILE A 103 1.04 -1.37 2.96
N GLU A 104 0.31 -1.37 4.08
CA GLU A 104 -0.13 -2.60 4.74
C GLU A 104 -1.04 -3.43 3.81
N GLN A 105 -2.07 -2.82 3.21
CA GLN A 105 -3.00 -3.48 2.31
C GLN A 105 -2.31 -4.14 1.11
N ILE A 106 -1.41 -3.42 0.42
CA ILE A 106 -0.69 -3.99 -0.73
C ILE A 106 0.28 -5.10 -0.30
N GLY A 107 0.84 -5.01 0.91
CA GLY A 107 1.67 -6.05 1.51
C GLY A 107 0.88 -7.31 1.84
N GLU A 108 -0.31 -7.17 2.43
CA GLU A 108 -1.18 -8.28 2.79
C GLU A 108 -1.75 -9.01 1.57
N ARG A 109 -2.15 -8.29 0.53
CA ARG A 109 -2.64 -8.91 -0.71
C ARG A 109 -1.54 -9.64 -1.47
N GLY A 110 -0.30 -9.18 -1.38
CA GLY A 110 0.89 -9.88 -1.85
C GLY A 110 1.03 -10.01 -3.38
N TYR A 111 0.22 -9.31 -4.17
CA TYR A 111 0.35 -9.33 -5.64
C TYR A 111 1.56 -8.51 -6.10
N ILE A 112 1.86 -7.41 -5.41
CA ILE A 112 3.05 -6.59 -5.63
C ILE A 112 4.23 -7.21 -4.88
N GLY A 113 5.38 -7.36 -5.55
CA GLY A 113 6.58 -7.93 -4.95
C GLY A 113 7.21 -7.01 -3.89
N GLU A 114 7.97 -7.59 -2.95
CA GLU A 114 8.60 -6.85 -1.83
C GLU A 114 9.47 -5.68 -2.29
N GLU A 115 10.17 -5.81 -3.42
CA GLU A 115 11.01 -4.76 -3.98
C GLU A 115 10.17 -3.54 -4.43
N GLU A 116 9.03 -3.78 -5.09
CA GLU A 116 8.10 -2.74 -5.52
C GLU A 116 7.39 -2.11 -4.34
N VAL A 117 6.97 -2.90 -3.33
CA VAL A 117 6.40 -2.38 -2.07
C VAL A 117 7.40 -1.46 -1.38
N SER A 118 8.67 -1.85 -1.31
CA SER A 118 9.74 -1.03 -0.74
C SER A 118 9.95 0.28 -1.51
N LYS A 119 9.87 0.22 -2.84
CA LYS A 119 9.93 1.40 -3.71
C LYS A 119 8.75 2.34 -3.44
N TYR A 120 7.51 1.83 -3.45
CA TYR A 120 6.32 2.63 -3.16
C TYR A 120 6.35 3.23 -1.75
N THR A 121 6.82 2.48 -0.77
CA THR A 121 7.02 2.97 0.60
C THR A 121 7.97 4.18 0.63
N THR A 122 9.03 4.13 -0.16
CA THR A 122 10.00 5.24 -0.24
C THR A 122 9.39 6.46 -0.94
N GLU A 123 8.70 6.25 -2.04
CA GLU A 123 8.04 7.31 -2.80
C GLU A 123 6.93 7.98 -2.00
N LEU A 124 6.11 7.22 -1.26
CA LEU A 124 5.06 7.74 -0.38
C LEU A 124 5.61 8.60 0.76
N LYS A 125 6.79 8.25 1.31
CA LYS A 125 7.44 9.07 2.35
C LYS A 125 7.86 10.46 1.88
N GLU A 126 8.12 10.64 0.59
CA GLU A 126 8.49 11.92 0.01
C GLU A 126 7.29 12.84 -0.26
N ILE A 127 6.10 12.29 -0.39
CA ILE A 127 4.86 13.03 -0.67
C ILE A 127 4.48 13.90 0.53
N ARG A 128 4.13 15.16 0.24
CA ARG A 128 3.76 16.16 1.26
C ARG A 128 2.38 16.76 1.05
N THR A 129 1.78 16.57 -0.11
CA THR A 129 0.49 17.17 -0.46
C THR A 129 -0.56 16.10 -0.69
N ASN A 130 -1.82 16.47 -0.42
CA ASN A 130 -2.94 15.57 -0.65
C ASN A 130 -3.10 15.20 -2.14
N GLU A 131 -2.86 16.14 -3.04
CA GLU A 131 -2.97 15.90 -4.48
C GLU A 131 -1.93 14.88 -4.97
N GLU A 132 -0.68 14.99 -4.50
CA GLU A 132 0.37 14.03 -4.83
C GLU A 132 0.06 12.64 -4.25
N TYR A 133 -0.50 12.58 -3.04
CA TYR A 133 -0.91 11.34 -2.40
C TYR A 133 -2.01 10.64 -3.20
N GLU A 134 -3.10 11.32 -3.51
CA GLU A 134 -4.20 10.73 -4.29
C GLU A 134 -3.75 10.22 -5.66
N LYS A 135 -2.90 10.98 -6.33
CA LYS A 135 -2.32 10.55 -7.61
C LYS A 135 -1.48 9.29 -7.46
N LYS A 136 -0.65 9.23 -6.43
CA LYS A 136 0.22 8.07 -6.18
C LYS A 136 -0.57 6.85 -5.74
N LYS A 137 -1.61 7.04 -4.94
CA LYS A 137 -2.54 5.99 -4.54
C LYS A 137 -3.17 5.32 -5.75
N VAL A 138 -3.72 6.10 -6.68
CA VAL A 138 -4.31 5.58 -7.92
C VAL A 138 -3.28 4.80 -8.76
N GLU A 139 -2.03 5.29 -8.85
CA GLU A 139 -0.96 4.59 -9.55
C GLU A 139 -0.66 3.22 -8.93
N ILE A 140 -0.56 3.16 -7.61
CA ILE A 140 -0.28 1.93 -6.87
C ILE A 140 -1.44 0.93 -6.98
N GLU A 141 -2.68 1.38 -6.78
CA GLU A 141 -3.89 0.55 -6.90
C GLU A 141 -4.05 -0.03 -8.32
N GLU A 142 -3.74 0.74 -9.35
CA GLU A 142 -3.77 0.26 -10.73
C GLU A 142 -2.66 -0.76 -11.01
N ALA A 143 -1.45 -0.53 -10.51
CA ALA A 143 -0.35 -1.48 -10.63
C ALA A 143 -0.67 -2.81 -9.92
N GLU A 144 -1.26 -2.73 -8.72
CA GLU A 144 -1.70 -3.90 -7.97
C GLU A 144 -2.78 -4.69 -8.73
N ARG A 145 -3.79 -4.00 -9.25
CA ARG A 145 -4.87 -4.60 -10.04
C ARG A 145 -4.34 -5.33 -11.28
N GLN A 146 -3.36 -4.73 -11.96
CA GLN A 146 -2.74 -5.35 -13.12
C GLN A 146 -1.97 -6.62 -12.72
N LYS A 147 -1.25 -6.60 -11.61
CA LYS A 147 -0.54 -7.77 -11.08
C LYS A 147 -1.47 -8.86 -10.58
N GLU A 148 -2.58 -8.50 -9.94
CA GLU A 148 -3.61 -9.45 -9.54
C GLU A 148 -4.16 -10.22 -10.75
N VAL A 149 -4.56 -9.51 -11.80
CA VAL A 149 -5.06 -10.12 -13.03
C VAL A 149 -3.99 -11.03 -13.66
N GLU A 150 -2.75 -10.55 -13.79
CA GLU A 150 -1.64 -11.30 -14.35
C GLU A 150 -1.41 -12.62 -13.58
N VAL A 151 -1.37 -12.57 -12.25
CA VAL A 151 -1.16 -13.76 -11.39
C VAL A 151 -2.33 -14.73 -11.50
N LYS A 152 -3.56 -14.25 -11.46
CA LYS A 152 -4.75 -15.11 -11.56
C LYS A 152 -4.85 -15.79 -12.93
N GLU A 153 -4.57 -15.07 -14.00
CA GLU A 153 -4.55 -15.65 -15.36
C GLU A 153 -3.41 -16.67 -15.51
N GLU A 154 -2.19 -16.36 -15.07
CA GLU A 154 -1.07 -17.29 -15.10
C GLU A 154 -1.38 -18.57 -14.33
N VAL A 155 -1.99 -18.44 -13.14
CA VAL A 155 -2.37 -19.60 -12.33
C VAL A 155 -3.45 -20.44 -13.02
N LYS A 156 -4.48 -19.83 -13.61
CA LYS A 156 -5.52 -20.57 -14.34
C LYS A 156 -4.99 -21.29 -15.56
N GLU A 157 -4.10 -20.67 -16.32
CA GLU A 157 -3.47 -21.29 -17.49
C GLU A 157 -2.63 -22.50 -17.11
N ASN A 158 -1.93 -22.43 -15.99
CA ASN A 158 -1.03 -23.46 -15.49
C ASN A 158 -1.70 -24.45 -14.53
N LEU A 159 -2.97 -24.26 -14.17
CA LEU A 159 -3.67 -25.15 -13.26
C LEU A 159 -3.83 -26.54 -13.89
N PRO A 160 -3.40 -27.63 -13.22
CA PRO A 160 -3.55 -28.97 -13.74
C PRO A 160 -5.03 -29.31 -14.01
N LYS A 161 -5.30 -29.84 -15.21
CA LYS A 161 -6.65 -30.30 -15.58
C LYS A 161 -6.79 -31.78 -15.23
N PHE A 162 -7.38 -32.04 -14.09
CA PHE A 162 -7.67 -33.41 -13.66
C PHE A 162 -9.03 -33.87 -14.19
N SER A 163 -9.07 -35.07 -14.80
CA SER A 163 -10.31 -35.60 -15.40
C SER A 163 -11.42 -35.95 -14.38
N ASN A 164 -11.06 -36.06 -13.11
CA ASN A 164 -11.90 -36.53 -12.04
C ASN A 164 -12.41 -35.41 -11.13
N ILE A 165 -12.00 -34.16 -11.42
CA ILE A 165 -12.27 -32.99 -10.59
C ILE A 165 -12.96 -31.95 -11.45
N ASP A 166 -13.91 -31.24 -10.86
CA ASP A 166 -14.49 -30.05 -11.45
C ASP A 166 -13.48 -28.91 -11.42
N ASN A 167 -12.75 -28.74 -12.52
CA ASN A 167 -11.73 -27.70 -12.65
C ASN A 167 -12.37 -26.30 -12.71
N GLU A 168 -13.60 -26.15 -13.20
CA GLU A 168 -14.28 -24.84 -13.28
C GLU A 168 -14.51 -24.26 -11.89
N LYS A 169 -14.86 -25.09 -10.92
CA LYS A 169 -14.97 -24.69 -9.51
C LYS A 169 -13.69 -24.00 -8.99
N TYR A 170 -12.52 -24.48 -9.39
CA TYR A 170 -11.25 -23.89 -8.95
C TYR A 170 -10.92 -22.60 -9.68
N TYR A 171 -11.36 -22.44 -10.94
CA TYR A 171 -11.23 -21.15 -11.64
C TYR A 171 -12.08 -20.08 -10.96
N ASP A 172 -13.31 -20.38 -10.59
CA ASP A 172 -14.17 -19.46 -9.84
C ASP A 172 -13.54 -19.09 -8.49
N MET A 173 -12.97 -20.07 -7.75
CA MET A 173 -12.28 -19.80 -6.49
C MET A 173 -11.02 -18.92 -6.66
N ILE A 174 -10.29 -19.05 -7.77
CA ILE A 174 -9.15 -18.18 -8.09
C ILE A 174 -9.64 -16.76 -8.39
N ASP A 175 -10.76 -16.61 -9.10
CA ASP A 175 -11.33 -15.29 -9.40
C ASP A 175 -11.80 -14.57 -8.13
N ASP A 176 -12.40 -15.31 -7.21
CA ASP A 176 -12.91 -14.78 -5.93
C ASP A 176 -11.79 -14.49 -4.90
N ALA A 177 -10.59 -15.02 -5.10
CA ALA A 177 -9.47 -14.82 -4.18
C ALA A 177 -9.08 -13.34 -4.10
N THR A 178 -8.88 -12.84 -2.88
CA THR A 178 -8.55 -11.45 -2.60
C THR A 178 -7.05 -11.21 -2.37
N SER A 179 -6.29 -12.29 -2.18
CA SER A 179 -4.84 -12.24 -1.99
C SER A 179 -4.15 -13.35 -2.77
N LYS A 180 -2.85 -13.16 -3.02
CA LYS A 180 -2.00 -14.17 -3.65
C LYS A 180 -1.92 -15.45 -2.82
N GLU A 181 -1.95 -15.33 -1.49
CA GLU A 181 -1.98 -16.48 -0.58
C GLU A 181 -3.24 -17.31 -0.77
N GLU A 182 -4.41 -16.68 -0.88
CA GLU A 182 -5.68 -17.36 -1.17
C GLU A 182 -5.65 -18.09 -2.51
N VAL A 183 -5.09 -17.48 -3.56
CA VAL A 183 -4.87 -18.13 -4.86
C VAL A 183 -4.03 -19.40 -4.69
N MET A 184 -2.97 -19.35 -3.90
CA MET A 184 -2.12 -20.51 -3.65
C MET A 184 -2.82 -21.59 -2.83
N GLU A 185 -3.68 -21.22 -1.89
CA GLU A 185 -4.51 -22.17 -1.15
C GLU A 185 -5.50 -22.91 -2.06
N VAL A 186 -6.04 -22.22 -3.07
CA VAL A 186 -6.91 -22.87 -4.06
C VAL A 186 -6.19 -23.98 -4.82
N ILE A 187 -4.95 -23.73 -5.25
CA ILE A 187 -4.11 -24.74 -5.92
C ILE A 187 -3.85 -25.94 -5.00
N LYS A 188 -3.59 -25.67 -3.72
CA LYS A 188 -3.37 -26.73 -2.72
C LYS A 188 -4.64 -27.56 -2.51
N LYS A 189 -5.78 -26.92 -2.37
CA LYS A 189 -7.09 -27.61 -2.24
C LYS A 189 -7.38 -28.49 -3.45
N GLN A 190 -7.12 -28.04 -4.67
CA GLN A 190 -7.31 -28.85 -5.88
C GLN A 190 -6.44 -30.11 -5.84
N LYS A 191 -5.17 -29.99 -5.47
CA LYS A 191 -4.25 -31.13 -5.35
C LYS A 191 -4.72 -32.11 -4.28
N GLU A 192 -5.15 -31.63 -3.12
CA GLU A 192 -5.67 -32.45 -2.03
C GLU A 192 -6.92 -33.22 -2.45
N GLU A 193 -7.85 -32.57 -3.13
CA GLU A 193 -9.06 -33.23 -3.66
C GLU A 193 -8.70 -34.34 -4.65
N TYR A 194 -7.74 -34.09 -5.55
CA TYR A 194 -7.27 -35.07 -6.51
C TYR A 194 -6.62 -36.28 -5.83
N VAL A 195 -5.72 -36.06 -4.88
CA VAL A 195 -5.06 -37.13 -4.11
C VAL A 195 -6.09 -37.95 -3.33
N ASN A 196 -7.07 -37.30 -2.70
CA ASN A 196 -8.12 -37.98 -1.95
C ASN A 196 -9.01 -38.85 -2.85
N ASP A 197 -9.36 -38.36 -4.06
CA ASP A 197 -10.12 -39.16 -5.03
C ASP A 197 -9.35 -40.41 -5.49
N ILE A 198 -8.05 -40.27 -5.74
CA ILE A 198 -7.20 -41.42 -6.09
C ILE A 198 -7.14 -42.43 -4.93
N ASN A 199 -6.91 -41.97 -3.71
CA ASN A 199 -6.82 -42.85 -2.55
C ASN A 199 -8.13 -43.62 -2.32
N GLN A 200 -9.29 -42.97 -2.43
CA GLN A 200 -10.61 -43.65 -2.34
C GLN A 200 -10.80 -44.71 -3.42
N LYS A 201 -10.37 -44.45 -4.64
CA LYS A 201 -10.42 -45.42 -5.74
C LYS A 201 -9.47 -46.59 -5.50
N LEU A 202 -8.30 -46.39 -4.92
CA LEU A 202 -7.37 -47.46 -4.57
C LEU A 202 -7.95 -48.33 -3.45
N GLU A 203 -8.49 -47.73 -2.39
CA GLU A 203 -9.13 -48.44 -1.28
C GLU A 203 -10.32 -49.30 -1.76
N SER A 204 -11.18 -48.75 -2.59
CA SER A 204 -12.31 -49.49 -3.15
C SER A 204 -11.93 -50.67 -4.05
N ARG A 205 -10.75 -50.59 -4.72
CA ARG A 205 -10.20 -51.68 -5.50
C ARG A 205 -9.61 -52.79 -4.64
N THR A 206 -8.97 -52.45 -3.52
CA THR A 206 -8.41 -53.43 -2.59
C THR A 206 -9.50 -54.19 -1.85
N GLU A 207 -10.57 -53.54 -1.46
CA GLU A 207 -11.74 -54.19 -0.85
C GLU A 207 -12.46 -55.13 -1.83
N SER A 208 -12.58 -54.77 -3.11
CA SER A 208 -13.17 -55.58 -4.13
C SER A 208 -12.34 -56.79 -4.55
N SER A 209 -11.02 -56.72 -4.31
CA SER A 209 -10.06 -57.80 -4.62
C SER A 209 -9.87 -58.80 -3.47
N GLY A 210 -10.42 -58.51 -2.28
CA GLY A 210 -10.29 -59.27 -1.06
C GLY A 210 -11.19 -60.51 -0.97
N GLY A 211 -11.54 -61.13 -2.09
CA GLY A 211 -12.09 -62.50 -2.12
C GLY A 211 -10.96 -63.46 -1.76
N VAL A 212 -10.77 -63.66 -0.45
CA VAL A 212 -9.92 -64.75 0.07
C VAL A 212 -10.38 -66.07 -0.51
N ARG A 213 -9.73 -66.58 -1.53
CA ARG A 213 -9.76 -68.03 -1.81
C ARG A 213 -9.00 -68.71 -0.67
N GLU A 214 -9.74 -69.27 0.28
CA GLU A 214 -9.25 -70.31 1.14
C GLU A 214 -8.71 -71.43 0.28
N ILE A 215 -7.41 -71.46 0.07
CA ILE A 215 -6.73 -72.63 -0.51
C ILE A 215 -6.61 -73.62 0.60
N GLY A 216 -7.50 -74.59 0.55
CA GLY A 216 -7.48 -75.74 1.43
C GLY A 216 -6.10 -76.34 1.55
N SER A 217 -5.75 -76.65 2.80
CA SER A 217 -4.63 -77.46 3.21
C SER A 217 -4.57 -78.76 2.41
N VAL A 218 -3.53 -78.96 1.60
CA VAL A 218 -3.12 -80.29 1.11
C VAL A 218 -1.66 -80.51 1.51
N THR A 219 -1.53 -81.42 2.40
CA THR A 219 -0.27 -82.01 2.87
C THR A 219 0.44 -82.86 1.83
N SER A 220 1.76 -82.80 1.90
CA SER A 220 2.77 -83.84 1.60
C SER A 220 3.13 -84.26 0.18
N GLY A 221 4.38 -84.12 -0.08
CA GLY A 221 5.19 -85.18 -0.71
C GLY A 221 5.72 -84.94 -2.10
N GLY A 222 7.02 -84.97 -2.26
CA GLY A 222 7.67 -85.45 -3.45
C GLY A 222 8.54 -84.51 -4.25
N SER A 223 9.81 -84.84 -4.12
CA SER A 223 11.01 -84.53 -4.92
C SER A 223 10.86 -84.27 -6.42
N SER A 224 11.78 -83.44 -6.84
CA SER A 224 12.68 -83.50 -7.99
C SER A 224 12.36 -82.77 -9.31
N SER A 225 13.37 -81.97 -9.58
CA SER A 225 13.99 -81.69 -10.86
C SER A 225 13.22 -80.94 -11.96
N GLY A 226 13.79 -79.83 -12.27
CA GLY A 226 14.16 -79.51 -13.65
C GLY A 226 13.15 -78.70 -14.48
N GLY A 227 13.57 -77.54 -14.90
CA GLY A 227 13.13 -77.04 -16.18
C GLY A 227 12.59 -75.60 -16.17
N SER A 228 13.50 -74.72 -16.54
CA SER A 228 13.38 -73.51 -17.37
C SER A 228 12.06 -72.78 -17.46
N SER A 229 12.20 -71.52 -17.06
CA SER A 229 11.75 -70.33 -17.77
C SER A 229 10.34 -70.25 -18.29
N SER A 230 9.58 -69.43 -17.66
CA SER A 230 8.98 -68.27 -18.31
C SER A 230 8.43 -67.32 -17.23
N THR A 231 9.15 -66.27 -17.03
CA THR A 231 8.71 -65.05 -16.30
C THR A 231 7.55 -64.44 -17.04
N SER A 232 6.36 -64.64 -16.58
CA SER A 232 5.27 -63.76 -16.87
C SER A 232 5.18 -62.77 -15.69
N GLU A 233 5.89 -61.70 -15.83
CA GLU A 233 5.74 -60.52 -14.98
C GLU A 233 4.31 -60.02 -15.15
N SER A 234 3.52 -60.18 -14.13
CA SER A 234 2.26 -59.46 -13.96
C SER A 234 2.57 -58.00 -13.57
N SER A 235 2.86 -57.20 -14.60
CA SER A 235 2.96 -55.78 -14.51
C SER A 235 1.56 -55.16 -14.42
N SER A 236 0.99 -55.04 -13.23
CA SER A 236 -0.27 -54.31 -13.07
C SER A 236 -0.38 -53.45 -11.80
N SER A 237 0.77 -53.12 -11.18
CA SER A 237 0.74 -52.22 -10.01
C SER A 237 1.62 -50.96 -10.13
N ASN A 238 2.24 -50.71 -11.26
CA ASN A 238 3.09 -49.53 -11.45
C ASN A 238 2.51 -48.43 -12.36
N SER A 239 1.41 -48.70 -13.08
CA SER A 239 0.92 -47.72 -14.06
C SER A 239 0.33 -46.45 -13.39
N ASP A 240 -0.23 -46.61 -12.19
CA ASP A 240 -0.84 -45.47 -11.50
C ASP A 240 0.22 -44.59 -10.78
N TYR A 241 1.37 -45.21 -10.37
CA TYR A 241 2.49 -44.47 -9.85
C TYR A 241 3.32 -43.81 -10.96
N GLU A 242 3.46 -44.41 -12.14
CA GLU A 242 4.09 -43.78 -13.31
C GLU A 242 3.24 -42.63 -13.84
N HIS A 243 1.90 -42.68 -13.69
CA HIS A 243 1.02 -41.58 -14.07
C HIS A 243 1.17 -40.35 -13.12
N LEU A 244 1.46 -40.60 -11.84
CA LEU A 244 1.79 -39.51 -10.88
C LEU A 244 3.17 -38.88 -11.18
N GLN A 245 4.15 -39.69 -11.63
CA GLN A 245 5.45 -39.17 -12.07
C GLN A 245 5.41 -38.56 -13.48
N ALA A 246 4.55 -39.02 -14.37
CA ALA A 246 4.39 -38.44 -15.69
C ALA A 246 3.76 -37.04 -15.67
N HIS A 247 3.04 -36.67 -14.61
CA HIS A 247 2.57 -35.30 -14.42
C HIS A 247 3.65 -34.35 -13.92
N GLU A 248 4.78 -34.83 -13.37
CA GLU A 248 5.98 -34.00 -13.21
C GLU A 248 6.57 -33.53 -14.54
N GLY A 249 6.24 -34.23 -15.63
CA GLY A 249 6.61 -33.86 -16.99
C GLY A 249 5.65 -32.93 -17.74
N SER A 250 4.58 -32.47 -17.13
CA SER A 250 3.58 -31.58 -17.76
C SER A 250 4.02 -30.10 -17.87
N GLY A 251 5.29 -29.82 -17.78
CA GLY A 251 5.86 -28.51 -18.09
C GLY A 251 5.73 -27.48 -16.98
N ILE A 252 5.04 -27.80 -15.88
CA ILE A 252 4.96 -26.90 -14.72
C ILE A 252 6.20 -27.12 -13.87
N ASP A 253 7.10 -26.16 -13.88
CA ASP A 253 8.25 -26.13 -13.00
C ASP A 253 7.79 -25.73 -11.59
N TRP A 254 7.37 -26.72 -10.82
CA TRP A 254 6.92 -26.54 -9.43
C TRP A 254 8.00 -25.98 -8.51
N SER A 255 9.27 -26.02 -8.91
CA SER A 255 10.36 -25.40 -8.17
C SER A 255 10.23 -23.88 -8.10
N LYS A 256 9.56 -23.29 -9.07
CA LYS A 256 9.24 -21.85 -9.05
C LYS A 256 8.26 -21.46 -7.95
N TYR A 257 7.50 -22.42 -7.44
CA TYR A 257 6.44 -22.22 -6.46
C TYR A 257 6.75 -22.79 -5.09
N ASN A 258 7.93 -23.42 -4.92
CA ASN A 258 8.33 -24.07 -3.66
C ASN A 258 9.43 -23.26 -2.96
N THR A 259 9.06 -22.43 -2.00
CA THR A 259 10.01 -21.94 -0.99
C THR A 259 10.13 -23.00 0.08
N GLY A 260 11.35 -23.44 0.40
CA GLY A 260 11.68 -24.57 1.30
C GLY A 260 10.97 -24.62 2.66
N ASP A 261 10.12 -23.65 2.99
CA ASP A 261 9.30 -23.55 4.20
C ASP A 261 7.81 -23.79 3.93
N GLY A 262 7.44 -24.36 2.78
CA GLY A 262 6.05 -24.59 2.40
C GLY A 262 5.37 -23.38 1.74
N GLY A 263 6.08 -22.30 1.50
CA GLY A 263 5.65 -21.16 0.72
C GLY A 263 6.09 -21.24 -0.74
N PHE A 264 5.36 -20.61 -1.63
CA PHE A 264 5.62 -20.59 -3.06
C PHE A 264 6.27 -19.25 -3.46
N ASN A 265 7.36 -19.27 -4.24
CA ASN A 265 7.95 -18.06 -4.82
C ASN A 265 7.53 -17.92 -6.27
N PHE A 266 6.85 -16.82 -6.58
CA PHE A 266 6.76 -16.32 -7.94
C PHE A 266 7.98 -15.39 -8.18
N ARG A 267 8.72 -15.61 -9.22
CA ARG A 267 9.73 -14.65 -9.71
C ARG A 267 9.15 -13.84 -10.83
#